data_9a90113923adeed81a83fa7ae1f2a771
#
_entry.id   9a90113923adeed81a83fa7ae1f2a771
#
_cell.length_a   1.000
_cell.length_b   1.000
_cell.length_c   1.000
_cell.angle_alpha   90.00
_cell.angle_beta   90.00
_cell.angle_gamma   90.00
#
_symmetry.space_group_name_H-M   'P 1'
#
loop_
_entity.id
_entity.type
_entity.pdbx_description
1 polymer ?
#
loop_
_entity_poly.entity_id
_entity_poly.type
_entity_poly.pdbx_seq_one_letter_code
_entity_poly.pdbx_strand_id
1 'polypeptide(L)'
;VFILLGAILDKTGLAGVINDIATSVAGQARGGPAKVAILASACMGTISGSAVANVATTGTFTIPMMKKMGYSPSFAASVEAIASTGGMIMPPIMGASAMIMAEFLGVPYVTIMKAALIPAILYYFAIWMVVDLEARRLHLPTLKKGDAKGVWTVIKKRGYMLLPIILLVVFMISGKMPLFSSFYAIVTSILLSSLKKETRLTPGKAVEALEEASKLAIPVASSCASVGIMVAMTGATGLGMVLGDGLIALANGNFYLTLIFTMVTCIILGMGLPTSACYIVVST
;
A
#
# COMPACT_ATOMS: atom_id res chain seq x y z
N VAL A 1 12.49 8.93 3.35
CA VAL A 1 13.03 8.57 2.05
C VAL A 1 11.99 7.84 1.20
N PHE A 2 11.30 6.80 1.72
CA PHE A 2 10.27 6.07 0.97
C PHE A 2 9.10 6.93 0.52
N ILE A 3 8.60 7.82 1.39
CA ILE A 3 7.54 8.77 1.04
C ILE A 3 7.98 9.67 -0.12
N LEU A 4 9.22 10.13 -0.08
CA LEU A 4 9.82 10.91 -1.16
C LEU A 4 9.96 10.10 -2.46
N LEU A 5 10.39 8.83 -2.37
CA LEU A 5 10.43 7.93 -3.52
C LEU A 5 9.05 7.80 -4.16
N GLY A 6 8.00 7.57 -3.35
CA GLY A 6 6.62 7.48 -3.83
C GLY A 6 6.17 8.74 -4.57
N ALA A 7 6.41 9.92 -3.98
CA ALA A 7 6.06 11.20 -4.60
C ALA A 7 6.82 11.47 -5.91
N ILE A 8 8.10 11.12 -5.98
CA ILE A 8 8.90 11.26 -7.21
C ILE A 8 8.39 10.31 -8.30
N LEU A 9 8.12 9.06 -7.95
CA LEU A 9 7.62 8.07 -8.90
C LEU A 9 6.24 8.46 -9.45
N ASP A 10 5.39 9.06 -8.64
CA ASP A 10 4.08 9.57 -9.08
C ASP A 10 4.25 10.73 -10.08
N LYS A 11 5.08 11.73 -9.76
CA LYS A 11 5.35 12.88 -10.66
C LYS A 11 6.06 12.49 -11.96
N THR A 12 6.76 11.37 -11.99
CA THR A 12 7.34 10.84 -13.24
C THR A 12 6.32 10.12 -14.13
N GLY A 13 5.09 9.88 -13.65
CA GLY A 13 3.99 9.28 -14.41
C GLY A 13 3.93 7.75 -14.31
N LEU A 14 4.55 7.17 -13.29
CA LEU A 14 4.49 5.73 -13.04
C LEU A 14 3.06 5.24 -12.79
N ALA A 15 2.22 6.04 -12.11
CA ALA A 15 0.82 5.73 -11.88
C ALA A 15 0.07 5.42 -13.20
N GLY A 16 0.33 6.21 -14.25
CA GLY A 16 -0.23 5.97 -15.57
C GLY A 16 0.20 4.63 -16.17
N VAL A 17 1.47 4.24 -16.00
CA VAL A 17 1.99 2.96 -16.49
C VAL A 17 1.34 1.79 -15.75
N ILE A 18 1.22 1.90 -14.44
CA ILE A 18 0.57 0.87 -13.60
C ILE A 18 -0.90 0.74 -13.98
N ASN A 19 -1.63 1.84 -14.18
CA ASN A 19 -3.01 1.83 -14.62
C ASN A 19 -3.17 1.20 -16.02
N ASP A 20 -2.29 1.52 -16.97
CA ASP A 20 -2.29 0.91 -18.31
C ASP A 20 -2.04 -0.62 -18.22
N ILE A 21 -1.12 -1.07 -17.37
CA ILE A 21 -0.84 -2.50 -17.14
C ILE A 21 -2.05 -3.17 -16.48
N ALA A 22 -2.59 -2.58 -15.40
CA ALA A 22 -3.75 -3.13 -14.69
C ALA A 22 -4.97 -3.26 -15.62
N THR A 23 -5.21 -2.24 -16.47
CA THR A 23 -6.28 -2.27 -17.47
C THR A 23 -6.05 -3.36 -18.51
N SER A 24 -4.81 -3.55 -18.96
CA SER A 24 -4.47 -4.59 -19.92
C SER A 24 -4.66 -6.01 -19.36
N VAL A 25 -4.41 -6.22 -18.06
CA VAL A 25 -4.51 -7.52 -17.39
C VAL A 25 -5.95 -7.84 -17.00
N ALA A 26 -6.62 -6.92 -16.34
CA ALA A 26 -7.92 -7.17 -15.70
C ALA A 26 -9.11 -6.49 -16.40
N GLY A 27 -8.87 -5.55 -17.31
CA GLY A 27 -9.94 -4.76 -17.92
C GLY A 27 -10.98 -5.59 -18.66
N GLN A 28 -10.58 -6.68 -19.30
CA GLN A 28 -11.48 -7.56 -20.05
C GLN A 28 -12.20 -8.60 -19.17
N ALA A 29 -11.81 -8.75 -17.91
CA ALA A 29 -12.47 -9.66 -16.99
C ALA A 29 -13.85 -9.11 -16.59
N ARG A 30 -14.73 -10.00 -16.13
CA ARG A 30 -16.02 -9.61 -15.55
C ARG A 30 -15.75 -8.68 -14.35
N GLY A 31 -16.45 -7.53 -14.29
CA GLY A 31 -16.17 -6.52 -13.30
C GLY A 31 -14.82 -5.81 -13.50
N GLY A 32 -14.31 -5.81 -14.75
CA GLY A 32 -12.98 -5.34 -15.13
C GLY A 32 -12.54 -4.04 -14.46
N PRO A 33 -13.32 -2.95 -14.50
CA PRO A 33 -12.93 -1.68 -13.88
C PRO A 33 -12.61 -1.77 -12.39
N ALA A 34 -13.38 -2.54 -11.62
CA ALA A 34 -13.10 -2.72 -10.20
C ALA A 34 -11.88 -3.62 -9.96
N LYS A 35 -11.66 -4.62 -10.81
CA LYS A 35 -10.45 -5.46 -10.78
C LYS A 35 -9.20 -4.66 -11.18
N VAL A 36 -9.34 -3.75 -12.14
CA VAL A 36 -8.27 -2.79 -12.49
C VAL A 36 -7.95 -1.89 -11.30
N ALA A 37 -8.96 -1.37 -10.59
CA ALA A 37 -8.76 -0.59 -9.38
C ALA A 37 -7.98 -1.38 -8.33
N ILE A 38 -8.35 -2.65 -8.07
CA ILE A 38 -7.65 -3.53 -7.13
C ILE A 38 -6.16 -3.67 -7.51
N LEU A 39 -5.87 -4.01 -8.77
CA LEU A 39 -4.49 -4.20 -9.22
C LEU A 39 -3.67 -2.90 -9.23
N ALA A 40 -4.27 -1.81 -9.71
CA ALA A 40 -3.61 -0.51 -9.73
C ALA A 40 -3.30 -0.04 -8.31
N SER A 41 -4.28 -0.12 -7.40
CA SER A 41 -4.10 0.27 -6.00
C SER A 41 -3.16 -0.67 -5.25
N ALA A 42 -3.16 -1.98 -5.57
CA ALA A 42 -2.16 -2.91 -5.04
C ALA A 42 -0.74 -2.48 -5.42
N CYS A 43 -0.49 -2.23 -6.70
CA CYS A 43 0.83 -1.84 -7.19
C CYS A 43 1.26 -0.45 -6.69
N MET A 44 0.35 0.55 -6.74
CA MET A 44 0.67 1.90 -6.25
C MET A 44 0.81 1.96 -4.74
N GLY A 45 -0.05 1.23 -4.02
CA GLY A 45 -0.01 1.15 -2.56
C GLY A 45 1.29 0.57 -2.03
N THR A 46 1.86 -0.43 -2.72
CA THR A 46 3.18 -0.98 -2.36
C THR A 46 4.29 0.06 -2.44
N ILE A 47 4.13 1.08 -3.28
CA ILE A 47 5.13 2.11 -3.53
C ILE A 47 4.94 3.30 -2.59
N SER A 48 3.70 3.77 -2.46
CA SER A 48 3.37 4.94 -1.63
C SER A 48 3.44 4.65 -0.13
N GLY A 49 3.15 3.40 0.27
CA GLY A 49 3.06 3.00 1.66
C GLY A 49 1.95 3.71 2.46
N SER A 50 1.09 4.46 1.79
CA SER A 50 0.01 5.26 2.38
C SER A 50 -1.31 5.01 1.67
N ALA A 51 -2.31 4.51 2.38
CA ALA A 51 -3.65 4.29 1.84
C ALA A 51 -4.28 5.60 1.35
N VAL A 52 -4.14 6.68 2.10
CA VAL A 52 -4.71 7.99 1.75
C VAL A 52 -4.09 8.53 0.46
N ALA A 53 -2.76 8.51 0.35
CA ALA A 53 -2.07 8.94 -0.86
C ALA A 53 -2.46 8.07 -2.06
N ASN A 54 -2.60 6.77 -1.85
CA ASN A 54 -2.99 5.83 -2.90
C ASN A 54 -4.41 6.11 -3.40
N VAL A 55 -5.40 6.30 -2.50
CA VAL A 55 -6.77 6.70 -2.89
C VAL A 55 -6.76 8.02 -3.65
N ALA A 56 -5.97 8.99 -3.23
CA ALA A 56 -5.88 10.29 -3.90
C ALA A 56 -5.31 10.16 -5.33
N THR A 57 -4.38 9.23 -5.55
CA THR A 57 -3.74 9.03 -6.85
C THR A 57 -4.57 8.13 -7.77
N THR A 58 -4.90 6.91 -7.33
CA THR A 58 -5.59 5.92 -8.17
C THR A 58 -7.09 6.16 -8.22
N GLY A 59 -7.71 6.61 -7.13
CA GLY A 59 -9.15 6.81 -7.02
C GLY A 59 -9.71 7.88 -7.95
N THR A 60 -8.92 8.89 -8.31
CA THR A 60 -9.30 9.90 -9.31
C THR A 60 -9.64 9.30 -10.67
N PHE A 61 -9.03 8.17 -11.01
CA PHE A 61 -9.25 7.45 -12.27
C PHE A 61 -10.18 6.25 -12.08
N THR A 62 -9.95 5.43 -11.06
CA THR A 62 -10.65 4.16 -10.87
C THR A 62 -12.10 4.32 -10.43
N ILE A 63 -12.40 5.27 -9.54
CA ILE A 63 -13.77 5.52 -9.07
C ILE A 63 -14.70 5.97 -10.22
N PRO A 64 -14.34 6.99 -11.04
CA PRO A 64 -15.14 7.35 -12.20
C PRO A 64 -15.32 6.21 -13.21
N MET A 65 -14.27 5.38 -13.39
CA MET A 65 -14.32 4.24 -14.30
C MET A 65 -15.30 3.17 -13.80
N MET A 66 -15.29 2.84 -12.52
CA MET A 66 -16.26 1.91 -11.89
C MET A 66 -17.69 2.43 -11.99
N LYS A 67 -17.92 3.72 -11.71
CA LYS A 67 -19.24 4.37 -11.82
C LYS A 67 -19.80 4.31 -13.24
N LYS A 68 -18.98 4.58 -14.26
CA LYS A 68 -19.38 4.51 -15.67
C LYS A 68 -19.82 3.10 -16.09
N MET A 69 -19.32 2.07 -15.45
CA MET A 69 -19.66 0.67 -15.73
C MET A 69 -20.87 0.16 -14.94
N GLY A 70 -21.48 0.99 -14.08
CA GLY A 70 -22.72 0.67 -13.38
C GLY A 70 -22.54 0.28 -11.90
N TYR A 71 -21.34 0.38 -11.33
CA TYR A 71 -21.19 0.24 -9.88
C TYR A 71 -21.77 1.44 -9.13
N SER A 72 -22.37 1.22 -7.97
CA SER A 72 -22.83 2.32 -7.11
C SER A 72 -21.65 3.17 -6.64
N PRO A 73 -21.82 4.49 -6.44
CA PRO A 73 -20.75 5.36 -5.97
C PRO A 73 -20.14 4.92 -4.64
N SER A 74 -20.97 4.41 -3.71
CA SER A 74 -20.54 3.91 -2.41
C SER A 74 -19.68 2.65 -2.56
N PHE A 75 -20.09 1.70 -3.39
CA PHE A 75 -19.31 0.49 -3.65
C PHE A 75 -17.97 0.81 -4.32
N ALA A 76 -17.97 1.70 -5.34
CA ALA A 76 -16.75 2.11 -6.01
C ALA A 76 -15.75 2.78 -5.05
N ALA A 77 -16.22 3.66 -4.17
CA ALA A 77 -15.39 4.29 -3.15
C ALA A 77 -14.87 3.27 -2.12
N SER A 78 -15.71 2.33 -1.70
CA SER A 78 -15.31 1.26 -0.77
C SER A 78 -14.25 0.34 -1.36
N VAL A 79 -14.40 -0.10 -2.61
CA VAL A 79 -13.40 -0.93 -3.30
C VAL A 79 -12.06 -0.21 -3.36
N GLU A 80 -12.06 1.07 -3.73
CA GLU A 80 -10.83 1.86 -3.81
C GLU A 80 -10.17 2.03 -2.44
N ALA A 81 -10.94 2.36 -1.40
CA ALA A 81 -10.44 2.53 -0.05
C ALA A 81 -9.83 1.22 0.50
N ILE A 82 -10.53 0.09 0.32
CA ILE A 82 -10.06 -1.21 0.79
C ILE A 82 -8.83 -1.65 -0.02
N ALA A 83 -8.84 -1.52 -1.35
CA ALA A 83 -7.70 -1.88 -2.18
C ALA A 83 -6.45 -1.05 -1.85
N SER A 84 -6.63 0.25 -1.60
CA SER A 84 -5.55 1.14 -1.20
C SER A 84 -4.98 0.80 0.18
N THR A 85 -5.83 0.41 1.12
CA THR A 85 -5.39 -0.04 2.46
C THR A 85 -4.55 -1.32 2.36
N GLY A 86 -4.93 -2.26 1.50
CA GLY A 86 -4.14 -3.47 1.24
C GLY A 86 -2.73 -3.20 0.74
N GLY A 87 -2.50 -2.08 0.06
CA GLY A 87 -1.16 -1.67 -0.38
C GLY A 87 -0.17 -1.47 0.77
N MET A 88 -0.65 -1.14 1.98
CA MET A 88 0.20 -0.96 3.15
C MET A 88 0.77 -2.27 3.70
N ILE A 89 0.15 -3.40 3.41
CA ILE A 89 0.64 -4.73 3.79
C ILE A 89 1.29 -5.48 2.64
N MET A 90 1.18 -4.96 1.41
CA MET A 90 1.71 -5.62 0.22
C MET A 90 3.19 -5.29 0.03
N PRO A 91 4.10 -6.30 0.00
CA PRO A 91 5.50 -6.06 -0.33
C PRO A 91 5.66 -5.45 -1.75
N PRO A 92 6.75 -4.70 -2.04
CA PRO A 92 8.00 -4.64 -1.28
C PRO A 92 8.13 -3.53 -0.26
N ILE A 93 7.48 -2.37 -0.41
CA ILE A 93 7.75 -1.21 0.46
C ILE A 93 6.84 -1.24 1.68
N MET A 94 5.56 -1.61 1.53
CA MET A 94 4.57 -1.65 2.61
C MET A 94 4.40 -0.29 3.31
N GLY A 95 3.63 -0.23 4.39
CA GLY A 95 3.48 0.94 5.22
C GLY A 95 4.61 1.11 6.25
N ALA A 96 4.69 2.30 6.87
CA ALA A 96 5.69 2.61 7.90
C ALA A 96 5.65 1.62 9.08
N SER A 97 4.48 1.06 9.40
CA SER A 97 4.31 0.03 10.43
C SER A 97 5.17 -1.21 10.21
N ALA A 98 5.42 -1.61 8.96
CA ALA A 98 6.26 -2.78 8.68
C ALA A 98 7.75 -2.53 9.02
N MET A 99 8.22 -1.29 8.89
CA MET A 99 9.58 -0.92 9.30
C MET A 99 9.71 -0.91 10.82
N ILE A 100 8.71 -0.34 11.50
CA ILE A 100 8.63 -0.34 12.97
C ILE A 100 8.57 -1.77 13.50
N MET A 101 7.82 -2.65 12.84
CA MET A 101 7.75 -4.08 13.16
C MET A 101 9.12 -4.75 13.05
N ALA A 102 9.88 -4.49 12.00
CA ALA A 102 11.23 -5.05 11.81
C ALA A 102 12.18 -4.58 12.93
N GLU A 103 12.08 -3.32 13.34
CA GLU A 103 12.88 -2.74 14.40
C GLU A 103 12.53 -3.31 15.78
N PHE A 104 11.24 -3.40 16.11
CA PHE A 104 10.77 -3.96 17.38
C PHE A 104 11.13 -5.45 17.56
N LEU A 105 11.05 -6.22 16.47
CA LEU A 105 11.39 -7.64 16.49
C LEU A 105 12.90 -7.90 16.34
N GLY A 106 13.70 -6.88 16.03
CA GLY A 106 15.13 -7.03 15.78
C GLY A 106 15.48 -7.93 14.60
N VAL A 107 14.58 -8.01 13.59
CA VAL A 107 14.76 -8.88 12.42
C VAL A 107 14.97 -8.05 11.13
N PRO A 108 15.67 -8.62 10.12
CA PRO A 108 15.81 -7.97 8.85
C PRO A 108 14.44 -7.69 8.20
N TYR A 109 14.28 -6.52 7.59
CA TYR A 109 13.02 -6.12 6.93
C TYR A 109 12.51 -7.16 5.89
N VAL A 110 13.43 -7.84 5.21
CA VAL A 110 13.09 -8.92 4.25
C VAL A 110 12.31 -10.07 4.91
N THR A 111 12.54 -10.33 6.19
CA THR A 111 11.79 -11.33 6.96
C THR A 111 10.33 -10.91 7.11
N ILE A 112 10.09 -9.63 7.43
CA ILE A 112 8.73 -9.07 7.50
C ILE A 112 8.06 -9.10 6.11
N MET A 113 8.78 -8.74 5.05
CA MET A 113 8.26 -8.82 3.68
C MET A 113 7.77 -10.24 3.32
N LYS A 114 8.56 -11.26 3.63
CA LYS A 114 8.21 -12.65 3.36
C LYS A 114 6.98 -13.09 4.17
N ALA A 115 6.91 -12.71 5.43
CA ALA A 115 5.78 -13.02 6.30
C ALA A 115 4.49 -12.31 5.85
N ALA A 116 4.59 -11.05 5.42
CA ALA A 116 3.46 -10.26 4.96
C ALA A 116 2.87 -10.72 3.61
N LEU A 117 3.64 -11.46 2.80
CA LEU A 117 3.23 -11.82 1.44
C LEU A 117 1.96 -12.67 1.43
N ILE A 118 1.86 -13.68 2.30
CA ILE A 118 0.70 -14.57 2.37
C ILE A 118 -0.56 -13.80 2.81
N PRO A 119 -0.56 -13.05 3.92
CA PRO A 119 -1.69 -12.21 4.31
C PRO A 119 -2.11 -11.21 3.23
N ALA A 120 -1.15 -10.58 2.55
CA ALA A 120 -1.43 -9.63 1.49
C ALA A 120 -2.13 -10.28 0.29
N ILE A 121 -1.65 -11.45 -0.15
CA ILE A 121 -2.28 -12.19 -1.25
C ILE A 121 -3.71 -12.60 -0.87
N LEU A 122 -3.92 -13.12 0.34
CA LEU A 122 -5.25 -13.50 0.82
C LEU A 122 -6.18 -12.29 0.90
N TYR A 123 -5.69 -11.15 1.35
CA TYR A 123 -6.43 -9.89 1.40
C TYR A 123 -6.92 -9.46 0.01
N TYR A 124 -6.02 -9.40 -0.96
CA TYR A 124 -6.38 -9.02 -2.33
C TYR A 124 -7.25 -10.06 -3.02
N PHE A 125 -7.04 -11.34 -2.74
CA PHE A 125 -7.92 -12.41 -3.22
C PHE A 125 -9.34 -12.26 -2.69
N ALA A 126 -9.52 -11.94 -1.41
CA ALA A 126 -10.84 -11.71 -0.82
C ALA A 126 -11.57 -10.53 -1.51
N ILE A 127 -10.89 -9.39 -1.70
CA ILE A 127 -11.47 -8.23 -2.39
C ILE A 127 -11.82 -8.59 -3.84
N TRP A 128 -10.95 -9.32 -4.52
CA TRP A 128 -11.19 -9.78 -5.89
C TRP A 128 -12.44 -10.64 -6.01
N MET A 129 -12.64 -11.56 -5.06
CA MET A 129 -13.85 -12.40 -5.00
C MET A 129 -15.11 -11.57 -4.74
N VAL A 130 -15.08 -10.64 -3.79
CA VAL A 130 -16.21 -9.74 -3.51
C VAL A 130 -16.61 -8.96 -4.75
N VAL A 131 -15.63 -8.37 -5.44
CA VAL A 131 -15.87 -7.61 -6.68
C VAL A 131 -16.41 -8.50 -7.79
N ASP A 132 -15.91 -9.72 -7.94
CA ASP A 132 -16.41 -10.66 -8.96
C ASP A 132 -17.87 -11.07 -8.70
N LEU A 133 -18.20 -11.35 -7.44
CA LEU A 133 -19.56 -11.70 -7.04
C LEU A 133 -20.53 -10.53 -7.25
N GLU A 134 -20.13 -9.31 -6.89
CA GLU A 134 -20.96 -8.12 -7.10
C GLU A 134 -21.16 -7.82 -8.59
N ALA A 135 -20.11 -7.99 -9.40
CA ALA A 135 -20.21 -7.84 -10.86
C ALA A 135 -21.16 -8.88 -11.48
N ARG A 136 -21.21 -10.09 -10.92
CA ARG A 136 -22.19 -11.12 -11.31
C ARG A 136 -23.59 -10.73 -10.91
N ARG A 137 -23.78 -10.25 -9.68
CA ARG A 137 -25.07 -9.82 -9.14
C ARG A 137 -25.68 -8.70 -9.97
N LEU A 138 -24.86 -7.72 -10.37
CA LEU A 138 -25.28 -6.57 -11.15
C LEU A 138 -25.31 -6.81 -12.67
N HIS A 139 -24.94 -8.01 -13.15
CA HIS A 139 -24.85 -8.38 -14.57
C HIS A 139 -24.03 -7.38 -15.40
N LEU A 140 -22.93 -6.87 -14.83
CA LEU A 140 -22.13 -5.82 -15.46
C LEU A 140 -21.46 -6.32 -16.74
N PRO A 141 -21.39 -5.46 -17.78
CA PRO A 141 -20.69 -5.77 -19.02
C PRO A 141 -19.18 -5.86 -18.80
N THR A 142 -18.50 -6.57 -19.68
CA THR A 142 -17.04 -6.58 -19.77
C THR A 142 -16.56 -5.44 -20.67
N LEU A 143 -15.38 -4.90 -20.43
CA LEU A 143 -14.75 -3.95 -21.35
C LEU A 143 -14.53 -4.60 -22.74
N LYS A 144 -14.77 -3.84 -23.82
CA LYS A 144 -14.57 -4.33 -25.17
C LYS A 144 -13.09 -4.62 -25.43
N LYS A 145 -12.83 -5.67 -26.20
CA LYS A 145 -11.47 -6.15 -26.55
C LYS A 145 -10.55 -5.10 -27.20
N GLY A 146 -11.08 -3.97 -27.66
CA GLY A 146 -10.31 -2.90 -28.33
C GLY A 146 -9.78 -1.80 -27.41
N ASP A 147 -10.27 -1.69 -26.16
CA ASP A 147 -9.92 -0.58 -25.26
C ASP A 147 -8.65 -0.84 -24.44
N ALA A 148 -8.20 -2.09 -24.36
CA ALA A 148 -7.00 -2.48 -23.62
C ALA A 148 -5.79 -2.59 -24.57
N LYS A 149 -4.81 -1.71 -24.36
CA LYS A 149 -3.49 -1.84 -25.01
C LYS A 149 -2.85 -3.15 -24.52
N GLY A 150 -2.26 -3.95 -25.42
CA GLY A 150 -1.58 -5.17 -25.01
C GLY A 150 -0.50 -4.89 -23.95
N VAL A 151 -0.44 -5.69 -22.89
CA VAL A 151 0.55 -5.55 -21.79
C VAL A 151 1.98 -5.39 -22.34
N TRP A 152 2.32 -6.17 -23.34
CA TRP A 152 3.65 -6.15 -23.96
C TRP A 152 3.96 -4.81 -24.65
N THR A 153 2.94 -4.17 -25.24
CA THR A 153 3.08 -2.85 -25.86
C THR A 153 3.33 -1.75 -24.83
N VAL A 154 2.65 -1.82 -23.69
CA VAL A 154 2.85 -0.88 -22.58
C VAL A 154 4.26 -1.05 -21.99
N ILE A 155 4.67 -2.31 -21.73
CA ILE A 155 5.99 -2.61 -21.17
C ILE A 155 7.11 -2.18 -22.12
N LYS A 156 7.02 -2.47 -23.43
CA LYS A 156 8.03 -2.02 -24.40
C LYS A 156 8.13 -0.50 -24.48
N LYS A 157 7.01 0.22 -24.38
CA LYS A 157 6.99 1.68 -24.56
C LYS A 157 7.40 2.45 -23.30
N ARG A 158 6.98 1.97 -22.11
CA ARG A 158 7.14 2.69 -20.83
C ARG A 158 7.67 1.83 -19.68
N GLY A 159 8.01 0.55 -19.92
CA GLY A 159 8.46 -0.38 -18.87
C GLY A 159 9.77 0.03 -18.18
N TYR A 160 10.60 0.88 -18.79
CA TYR A 160 11.79 1.44 -18.15
C TYR A 160 11.46 2.19 -16.84
N MET A 161 10.22 2.68 -16.68
CA MET A 161 9.77 3.36 -15.46
C MET A 161 9.57 2.41 -14.27
N LEU A 162 9.49 1.10 -14.52
CA LEU A 162 9.43 0.08 -13.45
C LEU A 162 10.83 -0.26 -12.90
N LEU A 163 11.89 0.14 -13.60
CA LEU A 163 13.26 -0.22 -13.26
C LEU A 163 13.70 0.27 -11.85
N PRO A 164 13.34 1.48 -11.38
CA PRO A 164 13.63 1.90 -10.01
C PRO A 164 13.01 0.98 -8.95
N ILE A 165 11.81 0.47 -9.20
CA ILE A 165 11.12 -0.46 -8.29
C ILE A 165 11.82 -1.81 -8.30
N ILE A 166 12.17 -2.32 -9.49
CA ILE A 166 12.91 -3.58 -9.64
C ILE A 166 14.24 -3.49 -8.91
N LEU A 167 14.98 -2.38 -9.10
CA LEU A 167 16.24 -2.15 -8.42
C LEU A 167 16.10 -2.13 -6.89
N LEU A 168 15.06 -1.46 -6.39
CA LEU A 168 14.74 -1.41 -4.98
C LEU A 168 14.51 -2.82 -4.43
N VAL A 169 13.67 -3.61 -5.10
CA VAL A 169 13.36 -5.00 -4.69
C VAL A 169 14.63 -5.86 -4.68
N VAL A 170 15.46 -5.76 -5.73
CA VAL A 170 16.71 -6.52 -5.83
C VAL A 170 17.66 -6.16 -4.68
N PHE A 171 17.84 -4.87 -4.37
CA PHE A 171 18.70 -4.46 -3.26
C PHE A 171 18.16 -4.93 -1.91
N MET A 172 16.84 -4.86 -1.70
CA MET A 172 16.23 -5.34 -0.46
C MET A 172 16.38 -6.85 -0.29
N ILE A 173 16.17 -7.64 -1.35
CA ILE A 173 16.38 -9.10 -1.33
C ILE A 173 17.86 -9.44 -1.11
N SER A 174 18.77 -8.62 -1.63
CA SER A 174 20.22 -8.76 -1.40
C SER A 174 20.68 -8.38 0.02
N GLY A 175 19.74 -8.09 0.94
CA GLY A 175 20.05 -7.78 2.34
C GLY A 175 20.56 -6.35 2.57
N LYS A 176 20.46 -5.45 1.60
CA LYS A 176 20.80 -4.04 1.80
C LYS A 176 19.74 -3.33 2.64
N MET A 177 20.17 -2.33 3.40
CA MET A 177 19.25 -1.54 4.22
C MET A 177 18.16 -0.89 3.37
N PRO A 178 16.89 -0.84 3.84
CA PRO A 178 15.79 -0.23 3.11
C PRO A 178 16.06 1.22 2.71
N LEU A 179 16.73 1.99 3.57
CA LEU A 179 17.08 3.38 3.31
C LEU A 179 18.05 3.52 2.13
N PHE A 180 19.06 2.65 2.06
CA PHE A 180 20.02 2.57 0.97
C PHE A 180 19.31 2.21 -0.35
N SER A 181 18.47 1.18 -0.33
CA SER A 181 17.74 0.71 -1.50
C SER A 181 16.84 1.79 -2.07
N SER A 182 16.13 2.54 -1.22
CA SER A 182 15.25 3.63 -1.65
C SER A 182 16.02 4.84 -2.18
N PHE A 183 17.19 5.17 -1.64
CA PHE A 183 18.05 6.24 -2.16
C PHE A 183 18.46 5.95 -3.61
N TYR A 184 18.98 4.76 -3.89
CA TYR A 184 19.36 4.39 -5.25
C TYR A 184 18.15 4.30 -6.21
N ALA A 185 16.99 3.89 -5.72
CA ALA A 185 15.76 3.93 -6.51
C ALA A 185 15.37 5.36 -6.89
N ILE A 186 15.51 6.34 -5.97
CA ILE A 186 15.30 7.76 -6.26
C ILE A 186 16.26 8.26 -7.32
N VAL A 187 17.56 8.02 -7.15
CA VAL A 187 18.57 8.44 -8.12
C VAL A 187 18.28 7.84 -9.49
N THR A 188 17.98 6.55 -9.56
CA THR A 188 17.63 5.86 -10.80
C THR A 188 16.36 6.44 -11.42
N SER A 189 15.35 6.76 -10.62
CA SER A 189 14.11 7.38 -11.11
C SER A 189 14.38 8.76 -11.74
N ILE A 190 15.18 9.59 -11.10
CA ILE A 190 15.57 10.91 -11.63
C ILE A 190 16.34 10.78 -12.94
N LEU A 191 17.32 9.87 -13.00
CA LEU A 191 18.11 9.63 -14.21
C LEU A 191 17.24 9.13 -15.37
N LEU A 192 16.37 8.15 -15.13
CA LEU A 192 15.47 7.60 -16.14
C LEU A 192 14.41 8.58 -16.60
N SER A 193 13.88 9.41 -15.68
CA SER A 193 12.91 10.45 -16.04
C SER A 193 13.49 11.50 -16.98
N SER A 194 14.80 11.72 -16.93
CA SER A 194 15.51 12.68 -17.80
C SER A 194 15.64 12.20 -19.25
N LEU A 195 15.44 10.88 -19.53
CA LEU A 195 15.57 10.30 -20.87
C LEU A 195 14.45 10.73 -21.84
N LYS A 196 13.26 11.06 -21.33
CA LYS A 196 12.13 11.49 -22.16
C LYS A 196 11.53 12.79 -21.68
N LYS A 197 11.21 13.71 -22.62
CA LYS A 197 10.60 15.01 -22.30
C LYS A 197 9.26 14.89 -21.54
N GLU A 198 8.46 13.86 -21.81
CA GLU A 198 7.16 13.64 -21.17
C GLU A 198 7.26 13.27 -19.69
N THR A 199 8.31 12.53 -19.30
CA THR A 199 8.51 12.03 -17.94
C THR A 199 9.55 12.84 -17.16
N ARG A 200 10.13 13.87 -17.80
CA ARG A 200 11.21 14.66 -17.23
C ARG A 200 10.79 15.35 -15.94
N LEU A 201 11.56 15.13 -14.90
CA LEU A 201 11.41 15.82 -13.63
C LEU A 201 11.98 17.24 -13.79
N THR A 202 11.12 18.21 -14.06
CA THR A 202 11.50 19.62 -14.09
C THR A 202 11.73 20.13 -12.67
N PRO A 203 12.52 21.21 -12.45
CA PRO A 203 12.70 21.78 -11.11
C PRO A 203 11.40 22.06 -10.38
N GLY A 204 10.37 22.56 -11.09
CA GLY A 204 9.04 22.77 -10.52
C GLY A 204 8.39 21.47 -10.02
N LYS A 205 8.39 20.40 -10.83
CA LYS A 205 7.89 19.09 -10.42
C LYS A 205 8.69 18.48 -9.27
N ALA A 206 10.00 18.75 -9.19
CA ALA A 206 10.84 18.29 -8.08
C ALA A 206 10.42 18.99 -6.76
N VAL A 207 10.17 20.30 -6.80
CA VAL A 207 9.67 21.06 -5.66
C VAL A 207 8.28 20.57 -5.24
N GLU A 208 7.37 20.35 -6.21
CA GLU A 208 6.06 19.76 -5.93
C GLU A 208 6.16 18.38 -5.28
N ALA A 209 7.06 17.51 -5.75
CA ALA A 209 7.28 16.19 -5.15
C ALA A 209 7.82 16.30 -3.71
N LEU A 210 8.70 17.24 -3.44
CA LEU A 210 9.22 17.53 -2.08
C LEU A 210 8.09 18.05 -1.16
N GLU A 211 7.28 18.98 -1.66
CA GLU A 211 6.13 19.52 -0.94
C GLU A 211 5.13 18.42 -0.60
N GLU A 212 4.77 17.59 -1.56
CA GLU A 212 3.85 16.47 -1.38
C GLU A 212 4.42 15.43 -0.40
N ALA A 213 5.69 15.05 -0.55
CA ALA A 213 6.37 14.16 0.37
C ALA A 213 6.39 14.72 1.80
N SER A 214 6.62 16.02 1.97
CA SER A 214 6.59 16.69 3.27
C SER A 214 5.19 16.67 3.88
N LYS A 215 4.15 16.97 3.09
CA LYS A 215 2.76 16.91 3.55
C LYS A 215 2.35 15.50 3.99
N LEU A 216 2.79 14.47 3.27
CA LEU A 216 2.54 13.08 3.62
C LEU A 216 3.37 12.61 4.83
N ALA A 217 4.53 13.23 5.09
CA ALA A 217 5.37 12.89 6.24
C ALA A 217 4.82 13.46 7.55
N ILE A 218 4.12 14.60 7.52
CA ILE A 218 3.59 15.27 8.72
C ILE A 218 2.66 14.35 9.55
N PRO A 219 1.62 13.71 8.97
CA PRO A 219 0.75 12.82 9.74
C PRO A 219 1.50 11.62 10.32
N VAL A 220 2.48 11.09 9.61
CA VAL A 220 3.31 9.96 10.08
C VAL A 220 4.17 10.41 11.27
N ALA A 221 4.88 11.52 11.14
CA ALA A 221 5.70 12.08 12.22
C ALA A 221 4.87 12.42 13.46
N SER A 222 3.72 13.10 13.27
CA SER A 222 2.81 13.44 14.36
C SER A 222 2.26 12.20 15.07
N SER A 223 1.86 11.18 14.30
CA SER A 223 1.40 9.90 14.85
C SER A 223 2.51 9.21 15.65
N CYS A 224 3.73 9.14 15.10
CA CYS A 224 4.86 8.53 15.81
C CYS A 224 5.20 9.28 17.11
N ALA A 225 5.15 10.61 17.10
CA ALA A 225 5.39 11.41 18.30
C ALA A 225 4.32 11.17 19.38
N SER A 226 3.04 11.20 19.00
CA SER A 226 1.92 10.94 19.92
C SER A 226 1.98 9.53 20.51
N VAL A 227 2.27 8.55 19.66
CA VAL A 227 2.40 7.16 20.11
C VAL A 227 3.63 6.95 20.96
N GLY A 228 4.75 7.64 20.68
CA GLY A 228 5.94 7.61 21.55
C GLY A 228 5.62 8.00 23.01
N ILE A 229 4.74 8.97 23.19
CA ILE A 229 4.25 9.36 24.53
C ILE A 229 3.42 8.22 25.15
N MET A 230 2.52 7.60 24.37
CA MET A 230 1.70 6.48 24.86
C MET A 230 2.56 5.28 25.25
N VAL A 231 3.54 4.92 24.44
CA VAL A 231 4.48 3.82 24.72
C VAL A 231 5.30 4.09 25.98
N ALA A 232 5.79 5.32 26.14
CA ALA A 232 6.50 5.71 27.35
C ALA A 232 5.61 5.58 28.61
N MET A 233 4.36 5.99 28.53
CA MET A 233 3.39 5.90 29.63
C MET A 233 2.99 4.44 29.92
N THR A 234 2.73 3.63 28.90
CA THR A 234 2.42 2.20 29.09
C THR A 234 3.60 1.43 29.66
N GLY A 235 4.84 1.74 29.24
CA GLY A 235 6.05 1.18 29.81
C GLY A 235 6.26 1.60 31.28
N ALA A 236 6.07 2.88 31.58
CA ALA A 236 6.23 3.40 32.94
C ALA A 236 5.16 2.87 33.93
N THR A 237 3.95 2.61 33.46
CA THR A 237 2.84 2.10 34.29
C THR A 237 2.77 0.58 34.33
N GLY A 238 3.52 -0.14 33.48
CA GLY A 238 3.40 -1.59 33.31
C GLY A 238 2.06 -2.05 32.73
N LEU A 239 1.24 -1.11 32.19
CA LEU A 239 -0.11 -1.39 31.74
C LEU A 239 -0.14 -2.44 30.62
N GLY A 240 0.86 -2.45 29.74
CA GLY A 240 0.97 -3.43 28.67
C GLY A 240 1.08 -4.87 29.19
N MET A 241 1.93 -5.08 30.21
CA MET A 241 2.06 -6.39 30.85
C MET A 241 0.78 -6.81 31.56
N VAL A 242 0.15 -5.90 32.30
CA VAL A 242 -1.12 -6.19 33.01
C VAL A 242 -2.24 -6.58 32.03
N LEU A 243 -2.35 -5.88 30.90
CA LEU A 243 -3.32 -6.22 29.86
C LEU A 243 -2.99 -7.54 29.17
N GLY A 244 -1.72 -7.78 28.85
CA GLY A 244 -1.26 -9.03 28.25
C GLY A 244 -1.52 -10.24 29.16
N ASP A 245 -1.13 -10.15 30.42
CA ASP A 245 -1.38 -11.19 31.41
C ASP A 245 -2.90 -11.42 31.62
N GLY A 246 -3.68 -10.34 31.64
CA GLY A 246 -5.13 -10.40 31.73
C GLY A 246 -5.76 -11.14 30.53
N LEU A 247 -5.32 -10.90 29.31
CA LEU A 247 -5.78 -11.61 28.11
C LEU A 247 -5.40 -13.10 28.15
N ILE A 248 -4.19 -13.42 28.56
CA ILE A 248 -3.71 -14.80 28.70
C ILE A 248 -4.51 -15.52 29.80
N ALA A 249 -4.77 -14.87 30.92
CA ALA A 249 -5.58 -15.41 32.00
C ALA A 249 -7.02 -15.68 31.56
N LEU A 250 -7.65 -14.74 30.84
CA LEU A 250 -8.98 -14.91 30.24
C LEU A 250 -9.03 -16.06 29.24
N ALA A 251 -7.92 -16.28 28.52
CA ALA A 251 -7.80 -17.37 27.56
C ALA A 251 -7.45 -18.72 28.23
N ASN A 252 -7.30 -18.77 29.56
CA ASN A 252 -6.85 -19.96 30.29
C ASN A 252 -5.57 -20.60 29.71
N GLY A 253 -4.65 -19.77 29.19
CA GLY A 253 -3.42 -20.23 28.54
C GLY A 253 -3.62 -20.90 27.16
N ASN A 254 -4.82 -20.86 26.60
CA ASN A 254 -5.07 -21.44 25.29
C ASN A 254 -4.59 -20.47 24.19
N PHE A 255 -3.59 -20.90 23.42
CA PHE A 255 -2.96 -20.12 22.36
C PHE A 255 -3.97 -19.59 21.32
N TYR A 256 -4.91 -20.43 20.87
CA TYR A 256 -5.88 -20.03 19.85
C TYR A 256 -6.88 -18.99 20.39
N LEU A 257 -7.29 -19.12 21.64
CA LEU A 257 -8.21 -18.19 22.29
C LEU A 257 -7.52 -16.82 22.51
N THR A 258 -6.24 -16.83 22.90
CA THR A 258 -5.41 -15.61 23.00
C THR A 258 -5.31 -14.90 21.66
N LEU A 259 -5.08 -15.62 20.55
CA LEU A 259 -5.06 -15.04 19.21
C LEU A 259 -6.40 -14.40 18.83
N ILE A 260 -7.53 -15.03 19.17
CA ILE A 260 -8.86 -14.47 18.90
C ILE A 260 -9.07 -13.18 19.71
N PHE A 261 -8.73 -13.16 20.99
CA PHE A 261 -8.83 -11.96 21.81
C PHE A 261 -7.92 -10.84 21.32
N THR A 262 -6.69 -11.15 20.93
CA THR A 262 -5.78 -10.19 20.30
C THR A 262 -6.38 -9.64 18.99
N MET A 263 -6.95 -10.49 18.17
CA MET A 263 -7.63 -10.06 16.93
C MET A 263 -8.77 -9.07 17.22
N VAL A 264 -9.63 -9.38 18.19
CA VAL A 264 -10.75 -8.49 18.58
C VAL A 264 -10.22 -7.15 19.08
N THR A 265 -9.19 -7.18 19.93
CA THR A 265 -8.53 -5.97 20.45
C THR A 265 -7.94 -5.13 19.32
N CYS A 266 -7.25 -5.76 18.36
CA CYS A 266 -6.72 -5.07 17.17
C CYS A 266 -7.83 -4.41 16.33
N ILE A 267 -8.97 -5.07 16.16
CA ILE A 267 -10.11 -4.52 15.42
C ILE A 267 -10.66 -3.28 16.14
N ILE A 268 -10.87 -3.38 17.45
CA ILE A 268 -11.43 -2.26 18.25
C ILE A 268 -10.47 -1.06 18.24
N LEU A 269 -9.18 -1.28 18.50
CA LEU A 269 -8.16 -0.22 18.52
C LEU A 269 -7.90 0.34 17.12
N GLY A 270 -8.04 -0.49 16.07
CA GLY A 270 -7.79 -0.08 14.69
C GLY A 270 -8.86 0.83 14.09
N MET A 271 -10.05 0.90 14.67
CA MET A 271 -11.17 1.66 14.09
C MET A 271 -10.98 3.17 14.03
N GLY A 272 -10.03 3.75 14.77
CA GLY A 272 -9.84 5.20 14.83
C GLY A 272 -8.39 5.66 14.72
N LEU A 273 -7.44 4.74 14.60
CA LEU A 273 -6.00 5.06 14.62
C LEU A 273 -5.37 4.88 13.24
N PRO A 274 -4.39 5.72 12.86
CA PRO A 274 -3.51 5.43 11.74
C PRO A 274 -2.77 4.10 11.95
N THR A 275 -2.46 3.39 10.87
CA THR A 275 -1.89 2.03 10.94
C THR A 275 -0.60 1.92 11.74
N SER A 276 0.31 2.89 11.64
CA SER A 276 1.54 2.92 12.43
C SER A 276 1.25 3.09 13.93
N ALA A 277 0.33 3.99 14.28
CA ALA A 277 -0.08 4.20 15.66
C ALA A 277 -0.78 2.97 16.23
N CYS A 278 -1.71 2.37 15.47
CA CYS A 278 -2.40 1.16 15.87
C CYS A 278 -1.41 0.01 16.12
N TYR A 279 -0.45 -0.19 15.20
CA TYR A 279 0.56 -1.24 15.36
C TYR A 279 1.38 -1.04 16.64
N ILE A 280 1.88 0.17 16.90
CA ILE A 280 2.71 0.43 18.08
C ILE A 280 1.90 0.18 19.36
N VAL A 281 0.67 0.70 19.46
CA VAL A 281 -0.19 0.51 20.65
C VAL A 281 -0.51 -0.97 20.90
N VAL A 282 -0.69 -1.76 19.85
CA VAL A 282 -1.02 -3.19 20.02
C VAL A 282 0.21 -4.05 20.29
N SER A 283 1.40 -3.61 19.82
CA SER A 283 2.65 -4.38 19.97
C SER A 283 3.39 -4.10 21.26
N THR A 284 3.01 -3.06 22.01
CA THR A 284 3.56 -2.75 23.35
C THR A 284 2.77 -3.37 24.46
#